data_4d101a7728bbdd2046803e1c84e54ac9
#
_entry.id   4d101a7728bbdd2046803e1c84e54ac9
#
_cell.length_a   1.000
_cell.length_b   1.000
_cell.length_c   1.000
_cell.angle_alpha   90.00
_cell.angle_beta   90.00
_cell.angle_gamma   90.00
#
_symmetry.space_group_name_H-M   'P 1'
#
loop_
_entity.id
_entity.type
_entity.pdbx_description
1 polymer ?
#
loop_
_entity_poly.entity_id
_entity_poly.type
_entity_poly.pdbx_seq_one_letter_code
_entity_poly.pdbx_strand_id
1 'polypeptide(L)'
;MKIMIITDAWDPQVNGVVRTLKQTRAELTAMGHEVEMITPNGFKSIPCPTYPDIALSLFPGKEVARRIKEFAPDAMHIATEGPLGLSARSYAVKNNLPFSTAYHTRFPEYVKARTGIPLVITYGFIRWFHGRSMAVMAPTIVVKNDLEKYGLNNVVLWSRGVDLDIFKMQESKTLNTAHPIFLYVGRVAIEKNINAFLEIDLPGSKWVVGDGPAMPGIKEKYPEINYLGVLQQQELAKVYAAADVFVFPSKTDTFGLVLLEAMACGTPVAAYPVTGPIDVLGDSPAGAMNEDLRAACIAALKIPREVARAHAEKFSWRAASEQFLQHLKPVPSTEVHVTALA
;
A
#
# COMPACT_ATOMS: atom_id res chain seq x y z
N MET A 1 -17.38 18.39 1.87
CA MET A 1 -16.17 18.89 2.57
C MET A 1 -15.04 19.07 1.57
N LYS A 2 -14.17 20.03 1.83
CA LYS A 2 -12.89 20.19 1.16
C LYS A 2 -11.83 19.36 1.89
N ILE A 3 -11.31 18.35 1.25
CA ILE A 3 -10.33 17.43 1.84
C ILE A 3 -9.00 17.61 1.14
N MET A 4 -7.93 17.88 1.90
CA MET A 4 -6.58 17.95 1.35
C MET A 4 -5.78 16.73 1.76
N ILE A 5 -5.21 16.04 0.78
CA ILE A 5 -4.33 14.88 0.98
C ILE A 5 -2.93 15.21 0.49
N ILE A 6 -1.92 15.06 1.35
CA ILE A 6 -0.53 15.36 1.05
C ILE A 6 0.26 14.06 1.02
N THR A 7 1.00 13.82 -0.08
CA THR A 7 1.77 12.58 -0.27
C THR A 7 3.03 12.81 -1.08
N ASP A 8 4.10 12.12 -0.72
CA ASP A 8 5.34 12.01 -1.50
C ASP A 8 5.32 10.81 -2.48
N ALA A 9 4.31 9.92 -2.33
CA ALA A 9 4.10 8.78 -3.21
C ALA A 9 3.03 9.10 -4.26
N TRP A 10 3.43 9.26 -5.53
CA TRP A 10 2.54 9.56 -6.65
C TRP A 10 3.14 9.11 -7.98
N ASP A 11 2.40 9.26 -9.08
CA ASP A 11 2.91 8.95 -10.41
C ASP A 11 4.29 9.57 -10.69
N PRO A 12 5.19 8.88 -11.36
CA PRO A 12 5.04 7.61 -12.08
C PRO A 12 5.22 6.33 -11.22
N GLN A 13 5.29 6.43 -9.91
CA GLN A 13 5.45 5.26 -9.03
C GLN A 13 4.26 4.31 -9.15
N VAL A 14 4.55 3.02 -9.30
CA VAL A 14 3.54 1.94 -9.28
C VAL A 14 3.70 1.15 -7.99
N ASN A 15 2.92 1.51 -6.98
CA ASN A 15 2.94 0.83 -5.67
C ASN A 15 1.58 0.92 -4.96
N GLY A 16 1.44 0.17 -3.85
CA GLY A 16 0.19 0.08 -3.09
C GLY A 16 -0.26 1.41 -2.47
N VAL A 17 0.68 2.32 -2.13
CA VAL A 17 0.35 3.64 -1.55
C VAL A 17 -0.34 4.51 -2.61
N VAL A 18 0.27 4.62 -3.79
CA VAL A 18 -0.30 5.38 -4.92
C VAL A 18 -1.69 4.85 -5.30
N ARG A 19 -1.85 3.51 -5.39
CA ARG A 19 -3.15 2.89 -5.65
C ARG A 19 -4.18 3.25 -4.60
N THR A 20 -3.83 3.08 -3.33
CA THR A 20 -4.73 3.40 -2.21
C THR A 20 -5.21 4.84 -2.28
N LEU A 21 -4.29 5.79 -2.47
CA LEU A 21 -4.62 7.22 -2.48
C LEU A 21 -5.44 7.62 -3.71
N LYS A 22 -5.18 7.03 -4.89
CA LYS A 22 -5.99 7.24 -6.10
C LYS A 22 -7.42 6.76 -5.91
N GLN A 23 -7.60 5.54 -5.41
CA GLN A 23 -8.92 4.98 -5.15
C GLN A 23 -9.67 5.75 -4.06
N THR A 24 -8.99 6.07 -2.97
CA THR A 24 -9.59 6.90 -1.90
C THR A 24 -10.05 8.25 -2.44
N ARG A 25 -9.22 8.93 -3.26
CA ARG A 25 -9.62 10.18 -3.93
C ARG A 25 -10.85 10.00 -4.80
N ALA A 26 -10.88 8.95 -5.64
CA ALA A 26 -11.99 8.68 -6.54
C ALA A 26 -13.30 8.43 -5.77
N GLU A 27 -13.26 7.59 -4.73
CA GLU A 27 -14.41 7.32 -3.88
C GLU A 27 -14.91 8.56 -3.15
N LEU A 28 -14.01 9.33 -2.54
CA LEU A 28 -14.35 10.57 -1.85
C LEU A 28 -15.01 11.58 -2.80
N THR A 29 -14.49 11.69 -4.04
CA THR A 29 -15.09 12.55 -5.06
C THR A 29 -16.47 12.04 -5.46
N ALA A 30 -16.64 10.73 -5.63
CA ALA A 30 -17.95 10.11 -5.91
C ALA A 30 -18.95 10.28 -4.75
N MET A 31 -18.46 10.45 -3.52
CA MET A 31 -19.26 10.80 -2.33
C MET A 31 -19.63 12.29 -2.25
N GLY A 32 -19.21 13.13 -3.23
CA GLY A 32 -19.52 14.55 -3.26
C GLY A 32 -18.55 15.43 -2.44
N HIS A 33 -17.35 14.94 -2.13
CA HIS A 33 -16.30 15.74 -1.49
C HIS A 33 -15.40 16.38 -2.54
N GLU A 34 -14.91 17.58 -2.28
CA GLU A 34 -13.87 18.24 -3.05
C GLU A 34 -12.50 17.79 -2.52
N VAL A 35 -11.72 17.08 -3.34
CA VAL A 35 -10.46 16.48 -2.90
C VAL A 35 -9.28 17.07 -3.67
N GLU A 36 -8.43 17.82 -2.98
CA GLU A 36 -7.18 18.35 -3.50
C GLU A 36 -5.99 17.50 -3.05
N MET A 37 -5.06 17.27 -3.99
CA MET A 37 -3.85 16.48 -3.72
C MET A 37 -2.60 17.36 -3.82
N ILE A 38 -1.75 17.34 -2.79
CA ILE A 38 -0.37 17.83 -2.89
C ILE A 38 0.54 16.62 -3.12
N THR A 39 1.13 16.54 -4.29
CA THR A 39 1.97 15.43 -4.76
C THR A 39 3.32 15.98 -5.23
N PRO A 40 4.35 15.14 -5.46
CA PRO A 40 5.63 15.60 -6.01
C PRO A 40 5.53 16.29 -7.36
N ASN A 41 4.45 16.06 -8.12
CA ASN A 41 4.23 16.70 -9.41
C ASN A 41 4.08 18.21 -9.23
N GLY A 42 4.89 18.95 -9.98
CA GLY A 42 4.97 20.42 -9.90
C GLY A 42 5.98 20.95 -8.88
N PHE A 43 6.74 20.08 -8.22
CA PHE A 43 7.89 20.46 -7.38
C PHE A 43 9.21 20.09 -8.08
N LYS A 44 10.24 20.92 -7.85
CA LYS A 44 11.62 20.49 -8.15
C LYS A 44 11.97 19.32 -7.23
N SER A 45 12.49 18.24 -7.77
CA SER A 45 12.80 17.04 -7.02
C SER A 45 14.12 16.41 -7.46
N ILE A 46 14.69 15.60 -6.58
CA ILE A 46 15.81 14.70 -6.87
C ILE A 46 15.37 13.25 -6.62
N PRO A 47 15.95 12.28 -7.32
CA PRO A 47 15.66 10.87 -7.04
C PRO A 47 16.16 10.47 -5.65
N CYS A 48 15.39 9.63 -4.95
CA CYS A 48 15.85 9.04 -3.70
C CYS A 48 17.04 8.10 -3.98
N PRO A 49 18.17 8.22 -3.24
CA PRO A 49 19.39 7.46 -3.54
C PRO A 49 19.21 5.94 -3.60
N THR A 50 18.31 5.39 -2.77
CA THR A 50 18.05 3.94 -2.71
C THR A 50 16.83 3.50 -3.53
N TYR A 51 16.01 4.45 -3.99
CA TYR A 51 14.79 4.24 -4.76
C TYR A 51 14.62 5.37 -5.77
N PRO A 52 15.29 5.30 -6.94
CA PRO A 52 15.27 6.39 -7.92
C PRO A 52 13.87 6.79 -8.42
N ASP A 53 12.92 5.85 -8.36
CA ASP A 53 11.52 6.11 -8.72
C ASP A 53 10.79 7.02 -7.72
N ILE A 54 11.36 7.23 -6.53
CA ILE A 54 10.79 8.11 -5.51
C ILE A 54 11.41 9.50 -5.67
N ALA A 55 10.57 10.47 -6.03
CA ALA A 55 10.96 11.86 -6.16
C ALA A 55 10.93 12.56 -4.80
N LEU A 56 12.08 13.03 -4.32
CA LEU A 56 12.18 13.84 -3.12
C LEU A 56 12.08 15.33 -3.47
N SER A 57 10.97 15.96 -3.11
CA SER A 57 10.71 17.37 -3.39
C SER A 57 11.67 18.29 -2.62
N LEU A 58 12.28 19.25 -3.33
CA LEU A 58 13.25 20.18 -2.75
C LEU A 58 12.56 21.44 -2.21
N PHE A 59 12.81 21.74 -0.93
CA PHE A 59 12.34 22.95 -0.24
C PHE A 59 10.83 23.25 -0.43
N PRO A 60 9.91 22.28 -0.29
CA PRO A 60 8.53 22.44 -0.69
C PRO A 60 7.71 23.31 0.28
N GLY A 61 8.24 23.69 1.45
CA GLY A 61 7.51 24.29 2.56
C GLY A 61 6.69 25.53 2.21
N LYS A 62 7.24 26.46 1.41
CA LYS A 62 6.51 27.68 1.01
C LYS A 62 5.32 27.38 0.12
N GLU A 63 5.50 26.50 -0.85
CA GLU A 63 4.47 26.14 -1.82
C GLU A 63 3.38 25.26 -1.17
N VAL A 64 3.75 24.31 -0.31
CA VAL A 64 2.80 23.55 0.51
C VAL A 64 1.94 24.48 1.37
N ALA A 65 2.56 25.45 2.07
CA ALA A 65 1.84 26.41 2.89
C ALA A 65 0.88 27.29 2.05
N ARG A 66 1.31 27.72 0.85
CA ARG A 66 0.48 28.50 -0.08
C ARG A 66 -0.76 27.69 -0.48
N ARG A 67 -0.57 26.45 -0.96
CA ARG A 67 -1.68 25.59 -1.40
C ARG A 67 -2.66 25.28 -0.28
N ILE A 68 -2.19 25.00 0.95
CA ILE A 68 -3.06 24.77 2.09
C ILE A 68 -3.91 26.01 2.37
N LYS A 69 -3.32 27.23 2.35
CA LYS A 69 -4.06 28.47 2.56
C LYS A 69 -5.09 28.74 1.48
N GLU A 70 -4.73 28.57 0.22
CA GLU A 70 -5.59 28.85 -0.94
C GLU A 70 -6.77 27.88 -1.02
N PHE A 71 -6.53 26.60 -0.78
CA PHE A 71 -7.58 25.60 -0.80
C PHE A 71 -8.49 25.71 0.43
N ALA A 72 -7.95 26.14 1.57
CA ALA A 72 -8.66 26.26 2.85
C ALA A 72 -9.44 24.96 3.19
N PRO A 73 -8.75 23.82 3.44
CA PRO A 73 -9.39 22.53 3.62
C PRO A 73 -10.22 22.45 4.91
N ASP A 74 -11.36 21.78 4.84
CA ASP A 74 -12.14 21.38 6.02
C ASP A 74 -11.46 20.24 6.80
N ALA A 75 -10.67 19.41 6.13
CA ALA A 75 -9.89 18.34 6.74
C ALA A 75 -8.57 18.10 5.98
N MET A 76 -7.52 17.74 6.73
CA MET A 76 -6.19 17.53 6.19
C MET A 76 -5.65 16.16 6.57
N HIS A 77 -5.13 15.44 5.57
CA HIS A 77 -4.49 14.14 5.72
C HIS A 77 -3.07 14.13 5.15
N ILE A 78 -2.09 13.76 5.96
CA ILE A 78 -0.69 13.62 5.56
C ILE A 78 -0.38 12.13 5.43
N ALA A 79 -0.31 11.66 4.19
CA ALA A 79 -0.24 10.23 3.89
C ALA A 79 1.18 9.63 3.98
N THR A 80 2.23 10.44 3.87
CA THR A 80 3.62 9.96 3.84
C THR A 80 4.56 10.85 4.64
N GLU A 81 5.70 10.29 5.04
CA GLU A 81 6.70 10.93 5.92
C GLU A 81 7.83 11.64 5.16
N GLY A 82 7.69 11.82 3.86
CA GLY A 82 8.68 12.48 3.01
C GLY A 82 8.68 14.01 3.10
N PRO A 83 9.42 14.71 2.22
CA PRO A 83 9.58 16.17 2.28
C PRO A 83 8.27 16.97 2.22
N LEU A 84 7.28 16.51 1.43
CA LEU A 84 5.95 17.12 1.38
C LEU A 84 5.21 16.92 2.70
N GLY A 85 5.19 15.68 3.20
CA GLY A 85 4.57 15.35 4.48
C GLY A 85 5.19 16.11 5.64
N LEU A 86 6.52 16.20 5.71
CA LEU A 86 7.25 16.98 6.72
C LEU A 86 6.89 18.47 6.66
N SER A 87 6.77 19.03 5.47
CA SER A 87 6.41 20.43 5.27
C SER A 87 4.96 20.72 5.70
N ALA A 88 4.03 19.84 5.32
CA ALA A 88 2.62 19.96 5.72
C ALA A 88 2.46 19.81 7.24
N ARG A 89 3.14 18.82 7.84
CA ARG A 89 3.17 18.63 9.29
C ARG A 89 3.70 19.87 10.02
N SER A 90 4.82 20.42 9.57
CA SER A 90 5.42 21.61 10.17
C SER A 90 4.46 22.81 10.09
N TYR A 91 3.81 23.00 8.94
CA TYR A 91 2.80 24.04 8.77
C TYR A 91 1.60 23.84 9.70
N ALA A 92 1.06 22.62 9.77
CA ALA A 92 -0.09 22.29 10.60
C ALA A 92 0.21 22.50 12.09
N VAL A 93 1.33 22.01 12.58
CA VAL A 93 1.74 22.19 13.99
C VAL A 93 1.95 23.66 14.33
N LYS A 94 2.61 24.44 13.45
CA LYS A 94 2.84 25.87 13.65
C LYS A 94 1.54 26.68 13.73
N ASN A 95 0.51 26.27 12.98
CA ASN A 95 -0.76 26.99 12.89
C ASN A 95 -1.88 26.33 13.74
N ASN A 96 -1.55 25.35 14.58
CA ASN A 96 -2.49 24.56 15.39
C ASN A 96 -3.64 23.93 14.58
N LEU A 97 -3.38 23.53 13.35
CA LEU A 97 -4.37 22.87 12.49
C LEU A 97 -4.38 21.36 12.79
N PRO A 98 -5.56 20.75 13.04
CA PRO A 98 -5.68 19.32 13.19
C PRO A 98 -5.40 18.62 11.85
N PHE A 99 -4.76 17.47 11.92
CA PHE A 99 -4.49 16.62 10.75
C PHE A 99 -4.50 15.15 11.15
N SER A 100 -4.80 14.29 10.22
CA SER A 100 -4.59 12.84 10.32
C SER A 100 -3.37 12.41 9.53
N THR A 101 -2.83 11.25 9.84
CA THR A 101 -1.72 10.62 9.11
C THR A 101 -2.03 9.17 8.80
N ALA A 102 -1.25 8.55 7.91
CA ALA A 102 -1.33 7.12 7.66
C ALA A 102 0.04 6.45 7.75
N TYR A 103 0.06 5.20 8.22
CA TYR A 103 1.24 4.36 8.21
C TYR A 103 1.10 3.32 7.10
N HIS A 104 1.72 3.59 5.96
CA HIS A 104 1.60 2.75 4.78
C HIS A 104 2.69 1.70 4.62
N THR A 105 3.87 1.97 5.19
CA THR A 105 5.07 1.16 4.94
C THR A 105 5.81 0.92 6.25
N ARG A 106 6.29 -0.32 6.45
CA ARG A 106 7.17 -0.67 7.57
C ARG A 106 8.58 -0.07 7.37
N PHE A 107 8.62 1.26 7.27
CA PHE A 107 9.84 2.02 7.05
C PHE A 107 10.96 1.68 8.06
N PRO A 108 10.70 1.55 9.38
CA PRO A 108 11.70 1.16 10.36
C PRO A 108 12.38 -0.18 10.04
N GLU A 109 11.60 -1.18 9.65
CA GLU A 109 12.09 -2.52 9.31
C GLU A 109 12.93 -2.49 8.04
N TYR A 110 12.53 -1.71 7.04
CA TYR A 110 13.28 -1.55 5.79
C TYR A 110 14.62 -0.85 6.02
N VAL A 111 14.65 0.19 6.84
CA VAL A 111 15.89 0.88 7.22
C VAL A 111 16.80 -0.09 7.98
N LYS A 112 16.28 -0.82 8.97
CA LYS A 112 17.06 -1.81 9.72
C LYS A 112 17.66 -2.88 8.81
N ALA A 113 16.87 -3.45 7.90
CA ALA A 113 17.32 -4.49 7.00
C ALA A 113 18.46 -4.06 6.06
N ARG A 114 18.53 -2.77 5.72
CA ARG A 114 19.53 -2.21 4.80
C ARG A 114 20.74 -1.59 5.46
N THR A 115 20.52 -0.96 6.60
CA THR A 115 21.57 -0.14 7.25
C THR A 115 22.01 -0.68 8.61
N GLY A 116 21.25 -1.63 9.18
CA GLY A 116 21.48 -2.13 10.54
C GLY A 116 21.03 -1.17 11.66
N ILE A 117 20.48 0.01 11.35
CA ILE A 117 20.03 0.98 12.34
C ILE A 117 18.97 0.34 13.25
N PRO A 118 19.10 0.42 14.59
CA PRO A 118 18.14 -0.16 15.52
C PRO A 118 16.72 0.40 15.36
N LEU A 119 15.72 -0.48 15.48
CA LEU A 119 14.29 -0.10 15.35
C LEU A 119 13.89 1.01 16.33
N VAL A 120 14.45 1.07 17.52
CA VAL A 120 14.12 2.10 18.53
C VAL A 120 14.38 3.51 18.02
N ILE A 121 15.41 3.72 17.19
CA ILE A 121 15.75 5.02 16.61
C ILE A 121 14.74 5.39 15.53
N THR A 122 14.48 4.47 14.60
CA THR A 122 13.56 4.70 13.48
C THR A 122 12.11 4.83 13.95
N TYR A 123 11.68 4.06 14.95
CA TYR A 123 10.39 4.28 15.60
C TYR A 123 10.32 5.56 16.43
N GLY A 124 11.45 6.08 16.91
CA GLY A 124 11.56 7.43 17.48
C GLY A 124 11.11 8.50 16.48
N PHE A 125 11.58 8.41 15.23
CA PHE A 125 11.14 9.28 14.14
C PHE A 125 9.64 9.11 13.84
N ILE A 126 9.15 7.87 13.74
CA ILE A 126 7.72 7.57 13.50
C ILE A 126 6.85 8.19 14.59
N ARG A 127 7.20 8.02 15.88
CA ARG A 127 6.48 8.67 16.99
C ARG A 127 6.51 10.18 16.89
N TRP A 128 7.66 10.78 16.57
CA TRP A 128 7.77 12.22 16.42
C TRP A 128 6.88 12.73 15.26
N PHE A 129 6.89 12.03 14.12
CA PHE A 129 6.12 12.43 12.95
C PHE A 129 4.62 12.32 13.20
N HIS A 130 4.16 11.15 13.64
CA HIS A 130 2.74 10.84 13.79
C HIS A 130 2.13 11.29 15.13
N GLY A 131 2.92 11.47 16.17
CA GLY A 131 2.44 11.73 17.53
C GLY A 131 1.68 13.06 17.71
N ARG A 132 1.74 13.97 16.74
CA ARG A 132 0.97 15.23 16.73
C ARG A 132 -0.30 15.13 15.89
N SER A 133 -0.52 14.04 15.17
CA SER A 133 -1.76 13.82 14.40
C SER A 133 -2.90 13.46 15.34
N MET A 134 -4.12 13.77 14.93
CA MET A 134 -5.34 13.42 15.66
C MET A 134 -5.69 11.93 15.51
N ALA A 135 -5.25 11.33 14.42
CA ALA A 135 -5.40 9.90 14.14
C ALA A 135 -4.26 9.42 13.24
N VAL A 136 -3.71 8.26 13.54
CA VAL A 136 -2.76 7.52 12.68
C VAL A 136 -3.50 6.33 12.07
N MET A 137 -3.73 6.37 10.78
CA MET A 137 -4.48 5.32 10.09
C MET A 137 -3.57 4.15 9.74
N ALA A 138 -3.80 3.00 10.34
CA ALA A 138 -3.09 1.75 10.09
C ALA A 138 -3.95 0.78 9.25
N PRO A 139 -3.35 0.02 8.30
CA PRO A 139 -4.12 -0.81 7.39
C PRO A 139 -4.70 -2.07 8.04
N THR A 140 -4.10 -2.56 9.14
CA THR A 140 -4.47 -3.81 9.78
C THR A 140 -4.36 -3.73 11.31
N ILE A 141 -5.00 -4.69 11.99
CA ILE A 141 -4.95 -4.78 13.46
C ILE A 141 -3.53 -5.11 13.95
N VAL A 142 -2.78 -5.94 13.21
CA VAL A 142 -1.40 -6.30 13.57
C VAL A 142 -0.50 -5.06 13.50
N VAL A 143 -0.60 -4.27 12.41
CA VAL A 143 0.15 -3.01 12.28
C VAL A 143 -0.24 -2.00 13.38
N LYS A 144 -1.54 -1.89 13.68
CA LYS A 144 -2.02 -1.04 14.79
C LYS A 144 -1.37 -1.44 16.11
N ASN A 145 -1.45 -2.73 16.47
CA ASN A 145 -0.89 -3.24 17.72
C ASN A 145 0.64 -3.04 17.79
N ASP A 146 1.35 -3.20 16.68
CA ASP A 146 2.79 -2.94 16.61
C ASP A 146 3.11 -1.46 16.85
N LEU A 147 2.38 -0.54 16.22
CA LEU A 147 2.58 0.90 16.44
C LEU A 147 2.28 1.31 17.89
N GLU A 148 1.25 0.72 18.51
CA GLU A 148 0.91 0.95 19.92
C GLU A 148 2.03 0.47 20.86
N LYS A 149 2.65 -0.70 20.60
CA LYS A 149 3.83 -1.17 21.34
C LYS A 149 5.00 -0.19 21.29
N TYR A 150 5.14 0.53 20.17
CA TYR A 150 6.16 1.58 20.02
C TYR A 150 5.70 2.97 20.52
N GLY A 151 4.55 3.07 21.20
CA GLY A 151 4.09 4.26 21.91
C GLY A 151 3.28 5.25 21.08
N LEU A 152 2.61 4.81 20.03
CA LEU A 152 1.59 5.57 19.31
C LEU A 152 0.21 5.19 19.84
N ASN A 153 -0.49 6.10 20.50
CA ASN A 153 -1.76 5.81 21.20
C ASN A 153 -3.02 6.26 20.43
N ASN A 154 -2.85 6.89 19.29
CA ASN A 154 -3.93 7.44 18.44
C ASN A 154 -4.11 6.65 17.14
N VAL A 155 -3.77 5.35 17.15
CA VAL A 155 -3.83 4.50 15.96
C VAL A 155 -5.26 3.99 15.75
N VAL A 156 -5.76 4.18 14.53
CA VAL A 156 -7.09 3.73 14.08
C VAL A 156 -6.96 2.83 12.86
N LEU A 157 -7.96 2.00 12.61
CA LEU A 157 -7.96 1.12 11.45
C LEU A 157 -8.48 1.87 10.22
N TRP A 158 -7.78 1.70 9.13
CA TRP A 158 -8.19 2.10 7.80
C TRP A 158 -7.84 0.98 6.83
N SER A 159 -8.83 0.15 6.52
CA SER A 159 -8.69 -1.00 5.64
C SER A 159 -8.43 -0.58 4.18
N ARG A 160 -8.34 -1.58 3.32
CA ARG A 160 -8.18 -1.40 1.87
C ARG A 160 -9.30 -2.14 1.16
N GLY A 161 -9.46 -1.82 -0.12
CA GLY A 161 -10.40 -2.50 -0.98
C GLY A 161 -9.73 -3.05 -2.23
N VAL A 162 -10.52 -3.70 -3.06
CA VAL A 162 -10.15 -4.16 -4.39
C VAL A 162 -11.20 -3.70 -5.39
N ASP A 163 -10.77 -3.40 -6.61
CA ASP A 163 -11.65 -3.07 -7.72
C ASP A 163 -12.18 -4.36 -8.36
N LEU A 164 -13.42 -4.70 -8.04
CA LEU A 164 -14.07 -5.94 -8.49
C LEU A 164 -14.54 -5.88 -9.96
N ASP A 165 -14.56 -4.72 -10.57
CA ASP A 165 -14.87 -4.54 -11.99
C ASP A 165 -13.66 -4.86 -12.87
N ILE A 166 -12.47 -4.48 -12.40
CA ILE A 166 -11.20 -4.78 -13.06
C ILE A 166 -10.74 -6.20 -12.71
N PHE A 167 -10.62 -6.49 -11.40
CA PHE A 167 -10.18 -7.79 -10.91
C PHE A 167 -11.37 -8.71 -10.71
N LYS A 168 -11.61 -9.58 -11.67
CA LYS A 168 -12.72 -10.54 -11.66
C LYS A 168 -12.33 -11.86 -12.28
N MET A 169 -13.06 -12.88 -11.90
CA MET A 169 -12.96 -14.17 -12.57
C MET A 169 -13.32 -13.99 -14.05
N GLN A 170 -12.47 -14.53 -14.91
CA GLN A 170 -12.71 -14.53 -16.35
C GLN A 170 -12.15 -15.84 -16.93
N GLU A 171 -12.71 -16.25 -18.06
CA GLU A 171 -12.20 -17.41 -18.76
C GLU A 171 -10.74 -17.17 -19.14
N SER A 172 -9.87 -17.97 -18.60
CA SER A 172 -8.46 -18.00 -19.00
C SER A 172 -8.39 -18.59 -20.40
N LYS A 173 -7.92 -17.79 -21.37
CA LYS A 173 -7.42 -18.42 -22.61
C LYS A 173 -6.30 -19.36 -22.20
N THR A 174 -6.41 -20.62 -22.63
CA THR A 174 -5.40 -21.64 -22.40
C THR A 174 -4.04 -21.09 -22.84
N LEU A 175 -3.25 -20.64 -21.88
CA LEU A 175 -1.89 -20.22 -22.17
C LEU A 175 -1.11 -21.49 -22.46
N ASN A 176 -0.31 -21.48 -23.51
CA ASN A 176 0.51 -22.63 -23.92
C ASN A 176 1.70 -22.78 -22.95
N THR A 177 1.41 -23.12 -21.69
CA THR A 177 2.37 -23.25 -20.59
C THR A 177 1.97 -24.41 -19.69
N ALA A 178 2.94 -24.96 -18.97
CA ALA A 178 2.69 -26.06 -18.05
C ALA A 178 1.93 -25.58 -16.81
N HIS A 179 0.80 -26.21 -16.54
CA HIS A 179 0.03 -26.05 -15.30
C HIS A 179 0.51 -27.03 -14.22
N PRO A 180 0.33 -26.68 -12.93
CA PRO A 180 -0.22 -25.44 -12.42
C PRO A 180 0.73 -24.24 -12.59
N ILE A 181 0.16 -23.01 -12.67
CA ILE A 181 0.89 -21.76 -12.74
C ILE A 181 0.94 -21.14 -11.34
N PHE A 182 2.15 -20.99 -10.81
CA PHE A 182 2.43 -20.25 -9.56
C PHE A 182 2.90 -18.84 -9.89
N LEU A 183 2.14 -17.84 -9.45
CA LEU A 183 2.33 -16.44 -9.82
C LEU A 183 2.85 -15.61 -8.65
N TYR A 184 3.90 -14.85 -8.89
CA TYR A 184 4.31 -13.71 -8.04
C TYR A 184 3.96 -12.40 -8.74
N VAL A 185 3.42 -11.45 -7.99
CA VAL A 185 3.19 -10.06 -8.46
C VAL A 185 3.72 -9.09 -7.42
N GLY A 186 4.60 -8.20 -7.83
CA GLY A 186 5.12 -7.17 -6.95
C GLY A 186 6.46 -6.61 -7.38
N ARG A 187 6.98 -5.68 -6.57
CA ARG A 187 8.32 -5.15 -6.74
C ARG A 187 9.36 -6.25 -6.52
N VAL A 188 10.31 -6.37 -7.44
CA VAL A 188 11.41 -7.34 -7.34
C VAL A 188 12.55 -6.72 -6.54
N ALA A 189 12.52 -6.92 -5.22
CA ALA A 189 13.47 -6.34 -4.26
C ALA A 189 13.72 -7.32 -3.10
N ILE A 190 14.82 -7.10 -2.37
CA ILE A 190 15.28 -7.99 -1.29
C ILE A 190 14.21 -8.15 -0.21
N GLU A 191 13.55 -7.06 0.18
CA GLU A 191 12.51 -7.04 1.20
C GLU A 191 11.26 -7.84 0.82
N LYS A 192 11.06 -8.15 -0.48
CA LYS A 192 9.94 -8.97 -0.97
C LYS A 192 10.25 -10.46 -0.97
N ASN A 193 11.47 -10.85 -0.62
CA ASN A 193 11.87 -12.24 -0.40
C ASN A 193 11.52 -13.18 -1.58
N ILE A 194 11.58 -12.67 -2.82
CA ILE A 194 11.17 -13.42 -4.01
C ILE A 194 11.99 -14.70 -4.21
N ASN A 195 13.26 -14.73 -3.78
CA ASN A 195 14.11 -15.92 -3.85
C ASN A 195 13.47 -17.12 -3.15
N ALA A 196 12.79 -16.91 -2.01
CA ALA A 196 12.11 -18.00 -1.32
C ALA A 196 11.01 -18.67 -2.17
N PHE A 197 10.40 -17.96 -3.13
CA PHE A 197 9.49 -18.54 -4.12
C PHE A 197 10.23 -19.19 -5.27
N LEU A 198 11.29 -18.58 -5.77
CA LEU A 198 11.99 -19.08 -6.94
C LEU A 198 12.80 -20.36 -6.66
N GLU A 199 13.29 -20.52 -5.43
CA GLU A 199 14.12 -21.67 -4.99
C GLU A 199 13.33 -22.93 -4.68
N ILE A 200 12.04 -22.82 -4.30
CA ILE A 200 11.24 -24.02 -3.97
C ILE A 200 10.90 -24.83 -5.23
N ASP A 201 10.98 -26.14 -5.11
CA ASP A 201 10.54 -27.06 -6.18
C ASP A 201 9.02 -27.16 -6.20
N LEU A 202 8.39 -26.76 -7.31
CA LEU A 202 6.95 -26.77 -7.52
C LEU A 202 6.63 -27.43 -8.87
N PRO A 203 5.53 -28.19 -8.97
CA PRO A 203 5.09 -28.73 -10.26
C PRO A 203 4.60 -27.59 -11.16
N GLY A 204 4.85 -27.67 -12.47
CA GLY A 204 4.33 -26.70 -13.44
C GLY A 204 5.23 -25.46 -13.63
N SER A 205 4.63 -24.29 -13.79
CA SER A 205 5.32 -23.06 -14.19
C SER A 205 5.35 -22.01 -13.08
N LYS A 206 6.45 -21.27 -12.99
CA LYS A 206 6.56 -20.07 -12.15
C LYS A 206 6.53 -18.81 -13.00
N TRP A 207 5.71 -17.86 -12.61
CA TRP A 207 5.53 -16.58 -13.30
C TRP A 207 5.80 -15.41 -12.36
N VAL A 208 6.48 -14.38 -12.89
CA VAL A 208 6.83 -13.16 -12.15
C VAL A 208 6.34 -11.95 -12.93
N VAL A 209 5.47 -11.17 -12.29
CA VAL A 209 5.01 -9.85 -12.77
C VAL A 209 5.59 -8.77 -11.88
N GLY A 210 6.16 -7.76 -12.50
CA GLY A 210 6.77 -6.62 -11.83
C GLY A 210 8.21 -6.42 -12.24
N ASP A 211 8.84 -5.43 -11.63
CA ASP A 211 10.24 -5.07 -11.83
C ASP A 211 10.84 -4.53 -10.52
N GLY A 212 12.14 -4.30 -10.51
CA GLY A 212 12.81 -3.74 -9.35
C GLY A 212 14.32 -3.96 -9.34
N PRO A 213 15.00 -3.43 -8.33
CA PRO A 213 16.46 -3.42 -8.28
C PRO A 213 17.12 -4.79 -8.26
N ALA A 214 16.41 -5.84 -7.83
CA ALA A 214 16.94 -7.20 -7.81
C ALA A 214 16.71 -7.98 -9.14
N MET A 215 15.91 -7.43 -10.08
CA MET A 215 15.51 -8.14 -11.30
C MET A 215 16.69 -8.64 -12.15
N PRO A 216 17.75 -7.85 -12.40
CA PRO A 216 18.87 -8.34 -13.23
C PRO A 216 19.50 -9.61 -12.67
N GLY A 217 19.87 -9.64 -11.40
CA GLY A 217 20.47 -10.82 -10.76
C GLY A 217 19.51 -12.01 -10.65
N ILE A 218 18.21 -11.75 -10.52
CA ILE A 218 17.18 -12.80 -10.50
C ILE A 218 17.05 -13.47 -11.86
N LYS A 219 16.99 -12.70 -12.95
CA LYS A 219 16.92 -13.24 -14.30
C LYS A 219 18.16 -14.07 -14.67
N GLU A 220 19.33 -13.63 -14.23
CA GLU A 220 20.58 -14.36 -14.42
C GLU A 220 20.57 -15.71 -13.66
N LYS A 221 20.09 -15.69 -12.41
CA LYS A 221 20.09 -16.89 -11.54
C LYS A 221 18.98 -17.90 -11.92
N TYR A 222 17.84 -17.43 -12.43
CA TYR A 222 16.65 -18.25 -12.73
C TYR A 222 16.13 -17.97 -14.15
N PRO A 223 16.88 -18.33 -15.22
CA PRO A 223 16.51 -18.02 -16.60
C PRO A 223 15.26 -18.77 -17.10
N GLU A 224 14.86 -19.85 -16.43
CA GLU A 224 13.71 -20.69 -16.77
C GLU A 224 12.36 -20.09 -16.36
N ILE A 225 12.36 -19.00 -15.57
CA ILE A 225 11.15 -18.38 -15.05
C ILE A 225 10.48 -17.49 -16.12
N ASN A 226 9.16 -17.44 -16.13
CA ASN A 226 8.42 -16.56 -17.02
C ASN A 226 8.31 -15.15 -16.44
N TYR A 227 9.07 -14.21 -16.96
CA TYR A 227 9.09 -12.80 -16.54
C TYR A 227 8.21 -11.97 -17.47
N LEU A 228 7.10 -11.41 -16.94
CA LEU A 228 6.11 -10.64 -17.72
C LEU A 228 6.31 -9.11 -17.61
N GLY A 229 7.29 -8.66 -16.81
CA GLY A 229 7.51 -7.22 -16.60
C GLY A 229 6.40 -6.54 -15.82
N VAL A 230 6.32 -5.23 -15.93
CA VAL A 230 5.27 -4.41 -15.28
C VAL A 230 4.03 -4.39 -16.17
N LEU A 231 2.88 -4.73 -15.62
CA LEU A 231 1.60 -4.80 -16.34
C LEU A 231 0.61 -3.74 -15.82
N GLN A 232 -0.24 -3.23 -16.71
CA GLN A 232 -1.39 -2.41 -16.33
C GLN A 232 -2.50 -3.30 -15.71
N GLN A 233 -3.41 -2.70 -14.96
CA GLN A 233 -4.40 -3.43 -14.16
C GLN A 233 -5.23 -4.44 -14.96
N GLN A 234 -5.69 -4.07 -16.17
CA GLN A 234 -6.49 -4.96 -17.02
C GLN A 234 -5.71 -6.19 -17.49
N GLU A 235 -4.43 -6.01 -17.87
CA GLU A 235 -3.56 -7.13 -18.25
C GLU A 235 -3.17 -7.96 -17.04
N LEU A 236 -2.89 -7.30 -15.92
CA LEU A 236 -2.60 -7.96 -14.65
C LEU A 236 -3.77 -8.84 -14.18
N ALA A 237 -5.00 -8.36 -14.31
CA ALA A 237 -6.20 -9.14 -13.97
C ALA A 237 -6.32 -10.44 -14.81
N LYS A 238 -5.95 -10.41 -16.10
CA LYS A 238 -5.89 -11.60 -16.94
C LYS A 238 -4.83 -12.60 -16.47
N VAL A 239 -3.68 -12.10 -16.03
CA VAL A 239 -2.59 -12.95 -15.53
C VAL A 239 -2.98 -13.59 -14.20
N TYR A 240 -3.60 -12.83 -13.28
CA TYR A 240 -4.16 -13.42 -12.06
C TYR A 240 -5.21 -14.50 -12.38
N ALA A 241 -6.16 -14.21 -13.27
CA ALA A 241 -7.20 -15.17 -13.63
C ALA A 241 -6.64 -16.46 -14.26
N ALA A 242 -5.50 -16.37 -14.94
CA ALA A 242 -4.81 -17.51 -15.55
C ALA A 242 -4.00 -18.35 -14.54
N ALA A 243 -3.60 -17.78 -13.43
CA ALA A 243 -2.80 -18.46 -12.42
C ALA A 243 -3.64 -19.42 -11.56
N ASP A 244 -3.01 -20.52 -11.11
CA ASP A 244 -3.62 -21.51 -10.23
C ASP A 244 -3.38 -21.16 -8.75
N VAL A 245 -2.24 -20.55 -8.43
CA VAL A 245 -1.88 -20.08 -7.08
C VAL A 245 -1.14 -18.75 -7.17
N PHE A 246 -1.55 -17.78 -6.38
CA PHE A 246 -0.79 -16.56 -6.14
C PHE A 246 0.15 -16.79 -4.95
N VAL A 247 1.45 -16.65 -5.16
CA VAL A 247 2.47 -16.87 -4.13
C VAL A 247 2.94 -15.53 -3.57
N PHE A 248 2.81 -15.36 -2.27
CA PHE A 248 3.21 -14.15 -1.55
C PHE A 248 4.34 -14.45 -0.55
N PRO A 249 5.61 -14.40 -0.99
CA PRO A 249 6.76 -14.77 -0.17
C PRO A 249 7.24 -13.66 0.76
N SER A 250 6.66 -12.47 0.70
CA SER A 250 7.05 -11.32 1.53
C SER A 250 6.76 -11.55 3.01
N LYS A 251 7.67 -11.08 3.87
CA LYS A 251 7.53 -11.14 5.34
C LYS A 251 7.32 -9.78 6.00
N THR A 252 7.27 -8.68 5.23
CA THR A 252 7.35 -7.32 5.75
C THR A 252 6.28 -6.36 5.23
N ASP A 253 5.29 -6.86 4.49
CA ASP A 253 4.20 -6.02 4.00
C ASP A 253 3.22 -5.60 5.11
N THR A 254 2.64 -4.42 4.96
CA THR A 254 1.65 -3.90 5.91
C THR A 254 0.24 -4.41 5.65
N PHE A 255 -0.09 -4.72 4.38
CA PHE A 255 -1.41 -5.22 3.96
C PHE A 255 -1.29 -6.22 2.81
N GLY A 256 -0.75 -5.80 1.66
CA GLY A 256 -0.65 -6.62 0.46
C GLY A 256 -1.91 -6.56 -0.41
N LEU A 257 -2.15 -5.41 -1.09
CA LEU A 257 -3.27 -5.27 -2.04
C LEU A 257 -3.34 -6.37 -3.09
N VAL A 258 -2.18 -6.86 -3.51
CA VAL A 258 -2.04 -7.96 -4.49
C VAL A 258 -2.70 -9.27 -4.03
N LEU A 259 -2.85 -9.48 -2.70
CA LEU A 259 -3.61 -10.61 -2.15
C LEU A 259 -5.09 -10.52 -2.55
N LEU A 260 -5.67 -9.32 -2.37
CA LEU A 260 -7.07 -9.06 -2.73
C LEU A 260 -7.28 -9.13 -4.25
N GLU A 261 -6.35 -8.59 -5.04
CA GLU A 261 -6.39 -8.61 -6.50
C GLU A 261 -6.40 -10.05 -7.03
N ALA A 262 -5.51 -10.90 -6.51
CA ALA A 262 -5.44 -12.32 -6.85
C ALA A 262 -6.76 -13.03 -6.51
N MET A 263 -7.22 -12.89 -5.26
CA MET A 263 -8.45 -13.53 -4.81
C MET A 263 -9.69 -13.02 -5.56
N ALA A 264 -9.74 -11.73 -5.90
CA ALA A 264 -10.82 -11.16 -6.73
C ALA A 264 -10.89 -11.79 -8.13
N CYS A 265 -9.74 -12.20 -8.68
CA CYS A 265 -9.66 -12.98 -9.91
C CYS A 265 -9.90 -14.49 -9.71
N GLY A 266 -10.25 -14.91 -8.50
CA GLY A 266 -10.46 -16.32 -8.15
C GLY A 266 -9.17 -17.10 -7.93
N THR A 267 -8.02 -16.45 -7.73
CA THR A 267 -6.72 -17.12 -7.55
C THR A 267 -6.40 -17.24 -6.06
N PRO A 268 -6.35 -18.48 -5.52
CA PRO A 268 -6.04 -18.71 -4.11
C PRO A 268 -4.63 -18.25 -3.75
N VAL A 269 -4.44 -17.85 -2.50
CA VAL A 269 -3.18 -17.31 -1.99
C VAL A 269 -2.37 -18.39 -1.28
N ALA A 270 -1.06 -18.43 -1.52
CA ALA A 270 -0.08 -19.14 -0.70
C ALA A 270 0.89 -18.13 -0.07
N ALA A 271 1.03 -18.15 1.27
CA ALA A 271 1.83 -17.15 1.98
C ALA A 271 2.47 -17.70 3.26
N TYR A 272 3.44 -16.96 3.80
CA TYR A 272 3.87 -17.13 5.19
C TYR A 272 2.81 -16.59 6.16
N PRO A 273 2.69 -17.14 7.39
CA PRO A 273 1.78 -16.64 8.42
C PRO A 273 2.35 -15.38 9.10
N VAL A 274 2.39 -14.27 8.36
CA VAL A 274 2.95 -12.99 8.80
C VAL A 274 1.94 -11.86 8.57
N THR A 275 2.26 -10.67 9.08
CA THR A 275 1.46 -9.44 8.84
C THR A 275 1.15 -9.26 7.34
N GLY A 276 -0.03 -8.80 7.01
CA GLY A 276 -0.57 -8.77 5.65
C GLY A 276 -1.38 -10.04 5.38
N PRO A 277 -0.77 -11.19 5.08
CA PRO A 277 -1.52 -12.43 4.93
C PRO A 277 -2.42 -12.79 6.12
N ILE A 278 -1.93 -12.71 7.36
CA ILE A 278 -2.76 -12.97 8.56
C ILE A 278 -3.96 -12.03 8.63
N ASP A 279 -3.75 -10.74 8.36
CA ASP A 279 -4.82 -9.75 8.46
C ASP A 279 -5.82 -9.83 7.30
N VAL A 280 -5.35 -10.18 6.09
CA VAL A 280 -6.19 -10.24 4.89
C VAL A 280 -6.93 -11.57 4.79
N LEU A 281 -6.26 -12.69 5.06
CA LEU A 281 -6.87 -14.02 5.01
C LEU A 281 -7.59 -14.36 6.32
N GLY A 282 -6.98 -14.04 7.48
CA GLY A 282 -7.51 -14.48 8.78
C GLY A 282 -7.70 -16.00 8.80
N ASP A 283 -8.86 -16.45 9.24
CA ASP A 283 -9.29 -17.86 9.24
C ASP A 283 -10.03 -18.25 7.95
N SER A 284 -9.97 -17.42 6.91
CA SER A 284 -10.66 -17.68 5.64
C SER A 284 -10.00 -18.83 4.87
N PRO A 285 -10.79 -19.73 4.27
CA PRO A 285 -10.27 -20.77 3.40
C PRO A 285 -9.82 -20.28 2.01
N ALA A 286 -9.74 -18.96 1.79
CA ALA A 286 -9.36 -18.37 0.49
C ALA A 286 -7.86 -18.44 0.18
N GLY A 287 -7.05 -18.91 1.12
CA GLY A 287 -5.61 -19.10 0.97
C GLY A 287 -5.06 -20.09 1.97
N ALA A 288 -3.80 -20.47 1.78
CA ALA A 288 -3.05 -21.32 2.67
C ALA A 288 -1.83 -20.58 3.22
N MET A 289 -1.66 -20.57 4.53
CA MET A 289 -0.49 -20.01 5.20
C MET A 289 0.32 -21.12 5.88
N ASN A 290 1.63 -21.13 5.67
CA ASN A 290 2.54 -22.07 6.31
C ASN A 290 3.95 -21.48 6.39
N GLU A 291 4.71 -21.85 7.43
CA GLU A 291 6.15 -21.51 7.53
C GLU A 291 6.97 -22.18 6.43
N ASP A 292 6.51 -23.34 5.92
CA ASP A 292 6.99 -23.93 4.68
C ASP A 292 6.14 -23.38 3.49
N LEU A 293 6.72 -22.48 2.71
CA LEU A 293 6.05 -21.86 1.57
C LEU A 293 5.64 -22.88 0.50
N ARG A 294 6.41 -23.97 0.34
CA ARG A 294 6.07 -25.05 -0.57
C ARG A 294 4.78 -25.76 -0.13
N ALA A 295 4.68 -26.05 1.16
CA ALA A 295 3.47 -26.64 1.73
C ALA A 295 2.25 -25.73 1.54
N ALA A 296 2.41 -24.42 1.74
CA ALA A 296 1.36 -23.43 1.45
C ALA A 296 0.94 -23.47 -0.03
N CYS A 297 1.88 -23.48 -0.96
CA CYS A 297 1.60 -23.55 -2.41
C CYS A 297 0.80 -24.80 -2.80
N ILE A 298 1.21 -25.96 -2.30
CA ILE A 298 0.51 -27.23 -2.59
C ILE A 298 -0.87 -27.30 -1.94
N ALA A 299 -1.03 -26.72 -0.76
CA ALA A 299 -2.35 -26.62 -0.11
C ALA A 299 -3.28 -25.68 -0.87
N ALA A 300 -2.78 -24.54 -1.33
CA ALA A 300 -3.54 -23.54 -2.06
C ALA A 300 -4.11 -24.08 -3.39
N LEU A 301 -3.41 -24.99 -4.07
CA LEU A 301 -3.92 -25.65 -5.29
C LEU A 301 -5.26 -26.38 -5.12
N LYS A 302 -5.62 -26.74 -3.89
CA LYS A 302 -6.86 -27.46 -3.58
C LYS A 302 -8.04 -26.53 -3.28
N ILE A 303 -7.82 -25.24 -3.25
CA ILE A 303 -8.84 -24.24 -2.88
C ILE A 303 -9.64 -23.88 -4.15
N PRO A 304 -10.98 -24.01 -4.10
CA PRO A 304 -11.83 -23.57 -5.22
C PRO A 304 -11.71 -22.07 -5.49
N ARG A 305 -11.72 -21.69 -6.75
CA ARG A 305 -11.59 -20.29 -7.18
C ARG A 305 -12.69 -19.39 -6.62
N GLU A 306 -13.90 -19.93 -6.50
CA GLU A 306 -15.08 -19.25 -5.97
C GLU A 306 -14.90 -18.87 -4.50
N VAL A 307 -14.18 -19.68 -3.73
CA VAL A 307 -13.88 -19.41 -2.31
C VAL A 307 -12.96 -18.20 -2.18
N ALA A 308 -11.93 -18.12 -3.03
CA ALA A 308 -11.03 -16.96 -3.08
C ALA A 308 -11.81 -15.68 -3.48
N ARG A 309 -12.63 -15.75 -4.52
CA ARG A 309 -13.47 -14.65 -5.00
C ARG A 309 -14.42 -14.14 -3.92
N ALA A 310 -15.19 -15.03 -3.29
CA ALA A 310 -16.15 -14.68 -2.25
C ALA A 310 -15.50 -14.00 -1.04
N HIS A 311 -14.23 -14.32 -0.76
CA HIS A 311 -13.48 -13.63 0.30
C HIS A 311 -13.10 -12.20 -0.11
N ALA A 312 -12.59 -12.01 -1.33
CA ALA A 312 -12.21 -10.68 -1.84
C ALA A 312 -13.39 -9.70 -1.89
N GLU A 313 -14.60 -10.17 -2.15
CA GLU A 313 -15.82 -9.36 -2.22
C GLU A 313 -16.18 -8.65 -0.90
N LYS A 314 -15.60 -9.09 0.22
CA LYS A 314 -15.76 -8.43 1.53
C LYS A 314 -14.94 -7.14 1.65
N PHE A 315 -14.05 -6.86 0.72
CA PHE A 315 -13.12 -5.72 0.75
C PHE A 315 -13.50 -4.67 -0.29
N SER A 316 -14.28 -3.69 0.13
CA SER A 316 -14.79 -2.61 -0.73
C SER A 316 -13.99 -1.33 -0.54
N TRP A 317 -13.60 -0.67 -1.65
CA TRP A 317 -13.00 0.67 -1.61
C TRP A 317 -13.95 1.71 -1.03
N ARG A 318 -15.27 1.55 -1.28
CA ARG A 318 -16.30 2.41 -0.71
C ARG A 318 -16.28 2.35 0.82
N ALA A 319 -16.34 1.14 1.40
CA ALA A 319 -16.28 0.96 2.86
C ALA A 319 -14.95 1.46 3.46
N ALA A 320 -13.82 1.20 2.78
CA ALA A 320 -12.51 1.72 3.20
C ALA A 320 -12.48 3.26 3.20
N SER A 321 -13.12 3.92 2.21
CA SER A 321 -13.17 5.38 2.14
C SER A 321 -14.15 5.99 3.17
N GLU A 322 -15.20 5.29 3.53
CA GLU A 322 -16.08 5.66 4.64
C GLU A 322 -15.34 5.61 5.99
N GLN A 323 -14.52 4.56 6.22
CA GLN A 323 -13.62 4.50 7.39
C GLN A 323 -12.64 5.68 7.39
N PHE A 324 -12.05 6.01 6.24
CA PHE A 324 -11.16 7.16 6.10
C PHE A 324 -11.85 8.45 6.55
N LEU A 325 -13.07 8.72 6.05
CA LEU A 325 -13.85 9.91 6.43
C LEU A 325 -14.15 9.97 7.92
N GLN A 326 -14.51 8.85 8.55
CA GLN A 326 -14.79 8.79 10.00
C GLN A 326 -13.57 9.20 10.84
N HIS A 327 -12.36 8.98 10.33
CA HIS A 327 -11.11 9.30 11.02
C HIS A 327 -10.52 10.65 10.64
N LEU A 328 -11.09 11.36 9.66
CA LEU A 328 -10.74 12.75 9.41
C LEU A 328 -11.26 13.64 10.54
N LYS A 329 -10.43 14.58 10.96
CA LYS A 329 -10.80 15.57 11.96
C LYS A 329 -10.99 16.93 11.28
N PRO A 330 -12.11 17.61 11.53
CA PRO A 330 -12.37 18.92 10.92
C PRO A 330 -11.32 19.93 11.37
N VAL A 331 -10.85 20.73 10.41
CA VAL A 331 -10.09 21.95 10.67
C VAL A 331 -11.11 22.99 11.15
N PRO A 332 -10.91 23.63 12.31
CA PRO A 332 -11.81 24.67 12.78
C PRO A 332 -11.92 25.75 11.70
N SER A 333 -13.15 26.10 11.33
CA SER A 333 -13.40 27.27 10.49
C SER A 333 -12.86 28.48 11.24
N THR A 334 -11.76 29.06 10.77
CA THR A 334 -11.32 30.37 11.22
C THR A 334 -12.34 31.35 10.67
N GLU A 335 -13.38 31.66 11.44
CA GLU A 335 -14.04 32.93 11.29
C GLU A 335 -12.98 34.00 11.52
N VAL A 336 -12.53 34.58 10.44
CA VAL A 336 -11.71 35.79 10.48
C VAL A 336 -12.64 36.87 11.03
N HIS A 337 -12.67 37.04 12.35
CA HIS A 337 -13.14 38.28 12.93
C HIS A 337 -12.18 39.39 12.46
N VAL A 338 -12.51 39.98 11.32
CA VAL A 338 -12.01 41.28 10.95
C VAL A 338 -12.64 42.24 11.98
N THR A 339 -11.93 42.41 13.09
CA THR A 339 -12.21 43.54 13.97
C THR A 339 -11.86 44.78 13.15
N ALA A 340 -12.88 45.40 12.57
CA ALA A 340 -12.76 46.73 12.03
C ALA A 340 -12.35 47.65 13.19
N LEU A 341 -11.09 48.04 13.19
CA LEU A 341 -10.63 49.17 13.97
C LEU A 341 -11.21 50.41 13.32
N ALA A 342 -12.23 50.98 13.98
CA ALA A 342 -12.74 52.31 13.73
C ALA A 342 -11.71 53.36 14.15
#